data_419bb630e64c39b0163b20f8444fb78d
#
_entry.id   419bb630e64c39b0163b20f8444fb78d
#
_cell.length_a   1.000
_cell.length_b   1.000
_cell.length_c   1.000
_cell.angle_alpha   90.00
_cell.angle_beta   90.00
_cell.angle_gamma   90.00
#
_symmetry.space_group_name_H-M   'P 1'
#
loop_
_entity.id
_entity.type
_entity.pdbx_description
1 polymer ?
#
loop_
_entity_poly.entity_id
_entity_poly.type
_entity_poly.pdbx_seq_one_letter_code
_entity_poly.pdbx_strand_id
1 'polypeptide(L)'
;MVADKGRRRFLEGVGAAALASGLPSHTFAAGPQEKSGVAPRKNSALKPFGFVIHGGAGTIERSRMTPEREKAYRDKLTEALHAGYEVLNRGGVCLDAVVAAITLLEDSPLYNAGKGAVFTNAGTNELDSSIMDGRTLKAGAVAGLKRVKNPILLARLVMEQSPHVMMTGEGAEVFAQQKGVELVDPKYFYTEERWQQLQKAKEAEKNPPPKRSKLERPESEAPPLKGATLLDEHKFGTVGAVCLDKSGNLGAGTSTGGTTNKRFGRVGDSPIIGAGTYANNETCAVSCTGDGEYFIRTVVAHDISAQMQYGGRSLSQAAESTLEKVAKIGGTGGLICIDRHGNFAMPFNTSGMYRGWIGPDAEAHVLIYRD
;
A
#
# COMPACT_ATOMS: atom_id res chain seq x y z
N MET A 1 5.85 -19.50 53.82
CA MET A 1 6.80 -18.74 54.64
C MET A 1 8.17 -18.89 53.95
N VAL A 2 8.62 -17.90 53.29
CA VAL A 2 9.95 -17.29 53.18
C VAL A 2 9.82 -16.17 52.17
N ALA A 3 9.94 -14.95 52.67
CA ALA A 3 9.91 -13.73 51.87
C ALA A 3 11.30 -13.46 51.27
N ASP A 4 11.36 -13.07 50.03
CA ASP A 4 12.58 -12.52 49.44
C ASP A 4 12.46 -10.99 49.31
N LYS A 5 13.35 -10.29 50.05
CA LYS A 5 13.63 -8.88 50.02
C LYS A 5 14.79 -8.62 49.07
N GLY A 6 14.57 -7.95 47.96
CA GLY A 6 15.71 -7.60 47.12
C GLY A 6 15.40 -6.67 45.94
N ARG A 7 14.78 -5.50 46.20
CA ARG A 7 14.77 -4.42 45.20
C ARG A 7 14.62 -3.08 45.90
N ARG A 8 15.76 -2.43 46.18
CA ARG A 8 15.89 -0.97 46.34
C ARG A 8 17.34 -0.62 46.64
N ARG A 9 18.01 0.00 45.65
CA ARG A 9 19.04 1.03 45.83
C ARG A 9 19.92 1.13 44.57
N PHE A 10 19.61 2.07 43.72
CA PHE A 10 20.62 2.72 42.88
C PHE A 10 20.01 4.03 42.34
N LEU A 11 20.10 5.09 43.11
CA LEU A 11 19.99 6.47 42.69
C LEU A 11 20.50 7.34 43.81
N GLU A 12 21.75 7.80 43.68
CA GLU A 12 22.24 9.00 44.31
C GLU A 12 23.68 9.29 43.82
N GLY A 13 23.85 10.44 43.23
CA GLY A 13 25.11 11.18 43.23
C GLY A 13 25.93 11.20 41.96
N VAL A 14 25.80 12.25 41.14
CA VAL A 14 26.96 13.01 40.63
C VAL A 14 26.55 14.46 40.46
N GLY A 15 27.28 15.30 41.13
CA GLY A 15 27.05 16.73 41.22
C GLY A 15 27.58 17.54 40.03
N ALA A 16 27.12 18.78 40.00
CA ALA A 16 27.44 19.83 39.06
C ALA A 16 28.88 20.30 39.14
N ALA A 17 29.53 20.53 37.95
CA ALA A 17 30.65 21.42 37.83
C ALA A 17 30.45 22.31 36.60
N ALA A 18 30.20 23.59 36.88
CA ALA A 18 30.19 24.66 35.88
C ALA A 18 31.61 25.11 35.60
N LEU A 19 32.00 25.18 34.32
CA LEU A 19 33.19 25.94 33.86
C LEU A 19 32.73 26.93 32.79
N ALA A 20 32.83 28.21 33.14
CA ALA A 20 32.67 29.35 32.25
C ALA A 20 33.98 29.54 31.45
N SER A 21 33.87 29.63 30.14
CA SER A 21 34.93 30.20 29.28
C SER A 21 34.30 31.16 28.28
N GLY A 22 34.66 32.45 28.42
CA GLY A 22 34.19 33.56 27.59
C GLY A 22 34.83 33.54 26.20
N LEU A 23 34.04 33.97 25.21
CA LEU A 23 34.51 34.36 23.88
C LEU A 23 34.07 35.78 23.56
N PRO A 24 34.89 36.59 22.84
CA PRO A 24 34.66 38.01 22.65
C PRO A 24 33.63 38.32 21.57
N SER A 25 32.79 39.31 21.86
CA SER A 25 31.78 39.88 20.96
C SER A 25 32.43 40.72 19.86
N HIS A 26 32.25 40.35 18.60
CA HIS A 26 32.47 41.24 17.47
C HIS A 26 31.16 41.90 17.05
N THR A 27 31.04 43.20 17.33
CA THR A 27 29.98 44.07 16.80
C THR A 27 30.28 44.45 15.36
N PHE A 28 29.40 44.01 14.42
CA PHE A 28 29.32 44.55 13.07
C PHE A 28 28.30 45.66 13.00
N ALA A 29 28.71 46.85 12.58
CA ALA A 29 27.83 47.99 12.34
C ALA A 29 26.96 47.76 11.10
N ALA A 30 25.65 47.95 11.25
CA ALA A 30 24.68 47.91 10.17
C ALA A 30 24.60 49.28 9.47
N GLY A 31 24.80 49.29 8.15
CA GLY A 31 24.50 50.43 7.28
C GLY A 31 22.98 50.51 6.95
N PRO A 32 22.46 51.68 6.53
CA PRO A 32 21.06 51.91 6.35
C PRO A 32 20.51 51.18 5.10
N GLN A 33 19.55 50.29 5.28
CA GLN A 33 18.78 49.71 4.18
C GLN A 33 17.55 50.56 3.85
N GLU A 34 17.47 50.95 2.57
CA GLU A 34 16.30 51.60 1.97
C GLU A 34 15.06 50.68 2.01
N LYS A 35 13.97 51.21 2.52
CA LYS A 35 12.65 50.55 2.51
C LYS A 35 12.02 50.70 1.12
N SER A 36 12.16 49.67 0.29
CA SER A 36 11.26 49.49 -0.84
C SER A 36 9.95 48.79 -0.36
N GLY A 37 8.90 49.59 -0.24
CA GLY A 37 7.56 49.11 0.14
C GLY A 37 6.90 48.35 -1.02
N VAL A 38 7.06 47.01 -1.05
CA VAL A 38 6.17 46.11 -1.78
C VAL A 38 5.43 45.31 -0.73
N ALA A 39 4.15 45.55 -0.55
CA ALA A 39 3.29 44.74 0.30
C ALA A 39 3.34 43.31 -0.17
N PRO A 40 3.53 42.32 0.72
CA PRO A 40 3.50 40.92 0.34
C PRO A 40 2.08 40.59 -0.12
N ARG A 41 1.94 40.25 -1.41
CA ARG A 41 0.72 39.57 -1.90
C ARG A 41 0.60 38.30 -1.04
N LYS A 42 -0.48 38.20 -0.26
CA LYS A 42 -0.93 36.96 0.35
C LYS A 42 -1.27 35.99 -0.78
N ASN A 43 -0.28 35.28 -1.31
CA ASN A 43 -0.53 34.02 -1.99
C ASN A 43 -1.11 33.11 -0.91
N SER A 44 -2.40 32.92 -0.90
CA SER A 44 -3.01 31.77 -0.27
C SER A 44 -2.54 30.55 -1.08
N ALA A 45 -1.36 30.03 -0.73
CA ALA A 45 -0.89 28.77 -1.28
C ALA A 45 -2.00 27.77 -0.97
N LEU A 46 -2.65 27.27 -2.00
CA LEU A 46 -3.60 26.16 -1.89
C LEU A 46 -2.87 25.07 -1.10
N LYS A 47 -3.49 24.59 -0.01
CA LYS A 47 -2.89 23.48 0.75
C LYS A 47 -2.68 22.34 -0.22
N PRO A 48 -1.53 21.69 -0.19
CA PRO A 48 -1.26 20.55 -1.06
C PRO A 48 -2.32 19.47 -0.80
N PHE A 49 -2.84 18.88 -1.85
CA PHE A 49 -3.63 17.66 -1.80
C PHE A 49 -3.22 16.77 -2.97
N GLY A 50 -3.39 15.48 -2.84
CA GLY A 50 -2.99 14.56 -3.90
C GLY A 50 -3.59 13.19 -3.70
N PHE A 51 -3.70 12.47 -4.80
CA PHE A 51 -4.26 11.14 -4.84
C PHE A 51 -3.41 10.23 -5.72
N VAL A 52 -3.00 9.09 -5.18
CA VAL A 52 -2.14 8.12 -5.88
C VAL A 52 -2.77 6.74 -5.78
N ILE A 53 -2.78 6.00 -6.89
CA ILE A 53 -3.36 4.66 -6.95
C ILE A 53 -2.38 3.65 -7.56
N HIS A 54 -2.59 2.37 -7.26
CA HIS A 54 -2.00 1.26 -8.01
C HIS A 54 -3.06 0.19 -8.35
N GLY A 55 -2.83 -0.48 -9.47
CA GLY A 55 -3.60 -1.63 -9.93
C GLY A 55 -2.78 -2.93 -9.88
N GLY A 56 -1.65 -2.93 -9.14
CA GLY A 56 -0.81 -4.08 -8.96
C GLY A 56 0.54 -4.01 -9.66
N ALA A 57 1.53 -4.73 -9.09
CA ALA A 57 2.85 -4.94 -9.65
C ALA A 57 3.04 -6.41 -10.03
N GLY A 58 3.81 -6.69 -11.09
CA GLY A 58 4.04 -8.06 -11.54
C GLY A 58 4.81 -8.14 -12.86
N THR A 59 4.75 -9.30 -13.51
CA THR A 59 5.32 -9.53 -14.84
C THR A 59 4.44 -8.88 -15.90
N ILE A 60 4.59 -7.56 -16.06
CA ILE A 60 3.82 -6.73 -17.00
C ILE A 60 4.78 -6.29 -18.09
N GLU A 61 4.80 -7.04 -19.20
CA GLU A 61 5.68 -6.79 -20.32
C GLU A 61 4.91 -6.18 -21.48
N ARG A 62 5.47 -5.13 -22.10
CA ARG A 62 4.87 -4.46 -23.27
C ARG A 62 4.64 -5.42 -24.44
N SER A 63 5.52 -6.40 -24.63
CA SER A 63 5.43 -7.41 -25.69
C SER A 63 4.25 -8.37 -25.55
N ARG A 64 3.67 -8.49 -24.33
CA ARG A 64 2.51 -9.35 -24.04
C ARG A 64 1.20 -8.58 -23.91
N MET A 65 1.24 -7.25 -24.10
CA MET A 65 0.10 -6.35 -23.93
C MET A 65 -0.43 -5.92 -25.29
N THR A 66 -1.71 -6.23 -25.58
CA THR A 66 -2.34 -5.68 -26.78
C THR A 66 -2.71 -4.21 -26.57
N PRO A 67 -2.78 -3.38 -27.63
CA PRO A 67 -3.15 -1.97 -27.50
C PRO A 67 -4.53 -1.77 -26.83
N GLU A 68 -5.50 -2.63 -27.14
CA GLU A 68 -6.85 -2.59 -26.58
C GLU A 68 -6.83 -2.89 -25.06
N ARG A 69 -6.02 -3.87 -24.65
CA ARG A 69 -5.87 -4.23 -23.25
C ARG A 69 -5.14 -3.14 -22.46
N GLU A 70 -4.07 -2.59 -23.03
CA GLU A 70 -3.37 -1.45 -22.42
C GLU A 70 -4.31 -0.26 -22.23
N LYS A 71 -5.09 0.06 -23.29
CA LYS A 71 -6.10 1.13 -23.22
C LYS A 71 -7.12 0.87 -22.12
N ALA A 72 -7.65 -0.34 -22.01
CA ALA A 72 -8.62 -0.69 -20.96
C ALA A 72 -8.06 -0.50 -19.55
N TYR A 73 -6.80 -0.88 -19.30
CA TYR A 73 -6.14 -0.63 -18.01
C TYR A 73 -5.94 0.86 -17.74
N ARG A 74 -5.48 1.63 -18.74
CA ARG A 74 -5.29 3.09 -18.60
C ARG A 74 -6.60 3.81 -18.34
N ASP A 75 -7.65 3.49 -19.11
CA ASP A 75 -8.97 4.10 -18.95
C ASP A 75 -9.53 3.85 -17.54
N LYS A 76 -9.43 2.61 -17.04
CA LYS A 76 -9.96 2.27 -15.71
C LYS A 76 -9.16 2.92 -14.57
N LEU A 77 -7.83 3.02 -14.69
CA LEU A 77 -7.02 3.78 -13.73
C LEU A 77 -7.36 5.27 -13.76
N THR A 78 -7.54 5.83 -14.95
CA THR A 78 -7.95 7.24 -15.12
C THR A 78 -9.31 7.49 -14.47
N GLU A 79 -10.29 6.60 -14.69
CA GLU A 79 -11.60 6.67 -14.06
C GLU A 79 -11.51 6.62 -12.52
N ALA A 80 -10.72 5.71 -11.97
CA ALA A 80 -10.52 5.59 -10.53
C ALA A 80 -9.80 6.82 -9.92
N LEU A 81 -8.81 7.39 -10.64
CA LEU A 81 -8.15 8.62 -10.24
C LEU A 81 -9.14 9.79 -10.17
N HIS A 82 -9.95 9.96 -11.22
CA HIS A 82 -10.95 11.04 -11.23
C HIS A 82 -12.01 10.87 -10.14
N ALA A 83 -12.45 9.63 -9.86
CA ALA A 83 -13.41 9.38 -8.79
C ALA A 83 -12.87 9.81 -7.41
N GLY A 84 -11.62 9.47 -7.09
CA GLY A 84 -10.98 9.92 -5.86
C GLY A 84 -10.73 11.44 -5.84
N TYR A 85 -10.25 11.99 -6.95
CA TYR A 85 -10.01 13.43 -7.10
C TYR A 85 -11.27 14.26 -6.89
N GLU A 86 -12.41 13.88 -7.47
CA GLU A 86 -13.67 14.60 -7.33
C GLU A 86 -14.13 14.70 -5.87
N VAL A 87 -13.91 13.64 -5.08
CA VAL A 87 -14.17 13.69 -3.64
C VAL A 87 -13.30 14.75 -2.98
N LEU A 88 -11.99 14.72 -3.22
CA LEU A 88 -11.02 15.67 -2.63
C LEU A 88 -11.25 17.10 -3.12
N ASN A 89 -11.57 17.28 -4.39
CA ASN A 89 -11.79 18.59 -4.99
C ASN A 89 -12.98 19.31 -4.37
N ARG A 90 -14.03 18.58 -4.00
CA ARG A 90 -15.20 19.09 -3.27
C ARG A 90 -14.97 19.27 -1.76
N GLY A 91 -13.74 18.98 -1.26
CA GLY A 91 -13.41 19.11 0.15
C GLY A 91 -13.79 17.89 0.99
N GLY A 92 -14.05 16.74 0.35
CA GLY A 92 -14.30 15.46 1.02
C GLY A 92 -13.04 14.91 1.70
N VAL A 93 -13.22 13.93 2.56
CA VAL A 93 -12.14 13.32 3.35
C VAL A 93 -11.40 12.23 2.57
N CYS A 94 -10.14 12.00 2.93
CA CYS A 94 -9.25 11.00 2.33
C CYS A 94 -9.91 9.62 2.19
N LEU A 95 -10.55 9.14 3.24
CA LEU A 95 -11.15 7.79 3.25
C LEU A 95 -12.27 7.64 2.21
N ASP A 96 -13.05 8.70 1.95
CA ASP A 96 -14.09 8.67 0.91
C ASP A 96 -13.47 8.57 -0.49
N ALA A 97 -12.37 9.29 -0.73
CA ALA A 97 -11.63 9.24 -1.99
C ALA A 97 -11.01 7.84 -2.22
N VAL A 98 -10.38 7.28 -1.19
CA VAL A 98 -9.80 5.92 -1.23
C VAL A 98 -10.88 4.88 -1.53
N VAL A 99 -12.02 4.94 -0.85
CA VAL A 99 -13.14 4.00 -1.08
C VAL A 99 -13.70 4.16 -2.49
N ALA A 100 -13.94 5.39 -2.96
CA ALA A 100 -14.49 5.63 -4.29
C ALA A 100 -13.62 5.02 -5.40
N ALA A 101 -12.30 5.20 -5.33
CA ALA A 101 -11.38 4.64 -6.32
C ALA A 101 -11.26 3.12 -6.23
N ILE A 102 -11.09 2.57 -5.01
CA ILE A 102 -10.89 1.12 -4.83
C ILE A 102 -12.17 0.36 -5.24
N THR A 103 -13.37 0.87 -4.93
CA THR A 103 -14.63 0.25 -5.36
C THR A 103 -14.70 0.10 -6.89
N LEU A 104 -14.29 1.12 -7.67
CA LEU A 104 -14.23 1.04 -9.12
C LEU A 104 -13.22 -0.01 -9.63
N LEU A 105 -12.11 -0.17 -8.91
CA LEU A 105 -11.10 -1.18 -9.25
C LEU A 105 -11.57 -2.59 -8.84
N GLU A 106 -12.29 -2.75 -7.72
CA GLU A 106 -12.92 -4.00 -7.29
C GLU A 106 -14.04 -4.47 -8.24
N ASP A 107 -14.81 -3.52 -8.82
CA ASP A 107 -15.88 -3.84 -9.78
C ASP A 107 -15.34 -4.18 -11.18
N SER A 108 -14.04 -3.99 -11.42
CA SER A 108 -13.39 -4.25 -12.70
C SER A 108 -12.81 -5.68 -12.76
N PRO A 109 -13.06 -6.45 -13.83
CA PRO A 109 -12.42 -7.75 -14.02
C PRO A 109 -10.93 -7.68 -14.34
N LEU A 110 -10.37 -6.49 -14.59
CA LEU A 110 -8.98 -6.29 -15.01
C LEU A 110 -7.98 -6.53 -13.88
N TYR A 111 -8.34 -6.19 -12.64
CA TYR A 111 -7.42 -6.22 -11.50
C TYR A 111 -7.68 -7.41 -10.59
N ASN A 112 -6.68 -7.80 -9.80
CA ASN A 112 -6.82 -8.87 -8.81
C ASN A 112 -7.41 -8.32 -7.50
N ALA A 113 -8.64 -7.89 -7.55
CA ALA A 113 -9.46 -7.47 -6.42
C ALA A 113 -10.94 -7.57 -6.82
N GLY A 114 -11.84 -7.84 -5.89
CA GLY A 114 -13.26 -7.94 -6.17
C GLY A 114 -13.56 -8.89 -7.35
N LYS A 115 -14.22 -8.37 -8.39
CA LYS A 115 -14.66 -9.12 -9.57
C LYS A 115 -13.54 -9.81 -10.35
N GLY A 116 -12.33 -9.22 -10.35
CA GLY A 116 -11.16 -9.77 -11.06
C GLY A 116 -10.25 -10.63 -10.18
N ALA A 117 -10.70 -11.00 -8.97
CA ALA A 117 -9.91 -11.76 -8.02
C ALA A 117 -9.48 -13.14 -8.54
N VAL A 118 -8.27 -13.53 -8.20
CA VAL A 118 -7.73 -14.86 -8.53
C VAL A 118 -8.43 -15.97 -7.74
N PHE A 119 -8.29 -17.20 -8.22
CA PHE A 119 -8.86 -18.37 -7.58
C PHE A 119 -7.90 -19.03 -6.59
N THR A 120 -8.47 -19.52 -5.49
CA THR A 120 -7.81 -20.47 -4.58
C THR A 120 -7.60 -21.83 -5.24
N ASN A 121 -6.81 -22.70 -4.63
CA ASN A 121 -6.67 -24.10 -5.08
C ASN A 121 -8.01 -24.85 -5.10
N ALA A 122 -8.93 -24.52 -4.20
CA ALA A 122 -10.28 -25.12 -4.15
C ALA A 122 -11.20 -24.63 -5.27
N GLY A 123 -10.79 -23.67 -6.10
CA GLY A 123 -11.60 -23.10 -7.18
C GLY A 123 -12.63 -22.07 -6.69
N THR A 124 -12.38 -21.44 -5.56
CA THR A 124 -13.17 -20.34 -4.99
C THR A 124 -12.37 -19.04 -5.02
N ASN A 125 -13.02 -17.88 -4.91
CA ASN A 125 -12.36 -16.61 -4.68
C ASN A 125 -12.41 -16.29 -3.18
N GLU A 126 -11.32 -15.76 -2.65
CA GLU A 126 -11.23 -15.26 -1.27
C GLU A 126 -10.60 -13.88 -1.31
N LEU A 127 -11.30 -12.90 -0.76
CA LEU A 127 -10.99 -11.48 -0.88
C LEU A 127 -10.50 -10.92 0.45
N ASP A 128 -9.51 -10.03 0.38
CA ASP A 128 -8.91 -9.38 1.54
C ASP A 128 -8.85 -7.87 1.28
N SER A 129 -9.04 -7.05 2.31
CA SER A 129 -8.93 -5.58 2.19
C SER A 129 -8.62 -4.92 3.52
N SER A 130 -8.04 -3.73 3.46
CA SER A 130 -7.86 -2.87 4.64
C SER A 130 -7.89 -1.39 4.28
N ILE A 131 -8.19 -0.57 5.30
CA ILE A 131 -8.22 0.89 5.23
C ILE A 131 -7.70 1.47 6.55
N MET A 132 -7.02 2.62 6.48
CA MET A 132 -6.48 3.29 7.67
C MET A 132 -6.60 4.81 7.56
N ASP A 133 -7.03 5.45 8.65
CA ASP A 133 -7.09 6.89 8.85
C ASP A 133 -5.80 7.38 9.52
N GLY A 134 -4.99 8.17 8.83
CA GLY A 134 -3.73 8.70 9.35
C GLY A 134 -3.89 9.71 10.47
N ARG A 135 -5.05 10.34 10.60
CA ARG A 135 -5.33 11.31 11.65
C ARG A 135 -5.55 10.67 13.01
N THR A 136 -6.28 9.57 13.05
CA THR A 136 -6.71 8.91 14.29
C THR A 136 -5.98 7.60 14.56
N LEU A 137 -5.23 7.11 13.57
CA LEU A 137 -4.62 5.77 13.50
C LEU A 137 -5.65 4.64 13.58
N LYS A 138 -6.96 4.94 13.43
CA LYS A 138 -7.98 3.91 13.31
C LYS A 138 -7.81 3.16 12.00
N ALA A 139 -8.02 1.86 12.05
CA ALA A 139 -7.92 0.99 10.91
C ALA A 139 -9.02 -0.07 10.92
N GLY A 140 -9.35 -0.55 9.72
CA GLY A 140 -10.25 -1.69 9.55
C GLY A 140 -9.73 -2.61 8.48
N ALA A 141 -9.87 -3.91 8.71
CA ALA A 141 -9.40 -4.95 7.80
C ALA A 141 -10.36 -6.13 7.74
N VAL A 142 -10.39 -6.78 6.59
CA VAL A 142 -11.17 -7.99 6.34
C VAL A 142 -10.36 -8.97 5.52
N ALA A 143 -10.52 -10.28 5.77
CA ALA A 143 -9.83 -11.32 5.02
C ALA A 143 -10.68 -12.57 4.82
N GLY A 144 -10.42 -13.30 3.72
CA GLY A 144 -11.08 -14.57 3.42
C GLY A 144 -12.56 -14.44 3.08
N LEU A 145 -12.99 -13.30 2.53
CA LEU A 145 -14.37 -13.05 2.14
C LEU A 145 -14.71 -13.75 0.82
N LYS A 146 -15.92 -14.31 0.71
CA LYS A 146 -16.37 -15.05 -0.47
C LYS A 146 -17.59 -14.45 -1.16
N ARG A 147 -18.31 -13.54 -0.48
CA ARG A 147 -19.59 -13.01 -0.95
C ARG A 147 -19.70 -11.50 -0.89
N VAL A 148 -18.81 -10.81 -0.19
CA VAL A 148 -18.83 -9.34 -0.10
C VAL A 148 -18.39 -8.76 -1.44
N LYS A 149 -19.27 -8.00 -2.11
CA LYS A 149 -18.99 -7.44 -3.43
C LYS A 149 -17.78 -6.50 -3.43
N ASN A 150 -17.76 -5.58 -2.47
CA ASN A 150 -16.69 -4.59 -2.32
C ASN A 150 -16.04 -4.69 -0.92
N PRO A 151 -14.99 -5.46 -0.76
CA PRO A 151 -14.29 -5.64 0.52
C PRO A 151 -13.84 -4.33 1.20
N ILE A 152 -13.47 -3.31 0.43
CA ILE A 152 -13.03 -2.02 0.98
C ILE A 152 -14.13 -1.31 1.78
N LEU A 153 -15.40 -1.45 1.36
CA LEU A 153 -16.54 -0.90 2.09
C LEU A 153 -16.68 -1.58 3.46
N LEU A 154 -16.53 -2.90 3.49
CA LEU A 154 -16.61 -3.65 4.74
C LEU A 154 -15.43 -3.34 5.66
N ALA A 155 -14.21 -3.24 5.13
CA ALA A 155 -13.03 -2.83 5.91
C ALA A 155 -13.26 -1.46 6.57
N ARG A 156 -13.85 -0.51 5.86
CA ARG A 156 -14.21 0.79 6.42
C ARG A 156 -15.26 0.68 7.54
N LEU A 157 -16.29 -0.13 7.37
CA LEU A 157 -17.30 -0.34 8.41
C LEU A 157 -16.74 -1.04 9.64
N VAL A 158 -15.78 -1.96 9.48
CA VAL A 158 -15.06 -2.56 10.62
C VAL A 158 -14.37 -1.46 11.43
N MET A 159 -13.68 -0.53 10.76
CA MET A 159 -13.01 0.60 11.43
C MET A 159 -13.97 1.56 12.13
N GLU A 160 -15.10 1.89 11.49
CA GLU A 160 -15.99 2.96 11.94
C GLU A 160 -17.08 2.48 12.90
N GLN A 161 -17.53 1.22 12.76
CA GLN A 161 -18.73 0.73 13.43
C GLN A 161 -18.51 -0.55 14.25
N SER A 162 -17.26 -0.87 14.57
CA SER A 162 -16.93 -1.97 15.48
C SER A 162 -15.77 -1.61 16.41
N PRO A 163 -15.60 -2.33 17.54
CA PRO A 163 -14.44 -2.18 18.40
C PRO A 163 -13.20 -2.91 17.86
N HIS A 164 -13.34 -3.64 16.76
CA HIS A 164 -12.30 -4.50 16.21
C HIS A 164 -11.54 -3.79 15.08
N VAL A 165 -10.30 -4.21 14.85
CA VAL A 165 -9.50 -3.76 13.70
C VAL A 165 -9.64 -4.74 12.53
N MET A 166 -9.83 -6.04 12.80
CA MET A 166 -9.86 -7.06 11.74
C MET A 166 -10.94 -8.11 12.00
N MET A 167 -11.65 -8.47 10.93
CA MET A 167 -12.62 -9.56 10.90
C MET A 167 -12.33 -10.49 9.73
N THR A 168 -12.65 -11.79 9.83
CA THR A 168 -12.33 -12.75 8.77
C THR A 168 -13.49 -13.70 8.48
N GLY A 169 -13.53 -14.21 7.23
CA GLY A 169 -14.39 -15.30 6.79
C GLY A 169 -15.87 -15.05 7.04
N GLU A 170 -16.57 -16.09 7.47
CA GLU A 170 -18.02 -16.08 7.68
C GLU A 170 -18.46 -15.03 8.73
N GLY A 171 -17.68 -14.85 9.80
CA GLY A 171 -17.99 -13.83 10.81
C GLY A 171 -17.98 -12.41 10.24
N ALA A 172 -17.05 -12.10 9.34
CA ALA A 172 -17.02 -10.82 8.64
C ALA A 172 -18.20 -10.66 7.68
N GLU A 173 -18.66 -11.74 7.02
CA GLU A 173 -19.83 -11.70 6.14
C GLU A 173 -21.16 -11.54 6.90
N VAL A 174 -21.25 -12.12 8.11
CA VAL A 174 -22.38 -11.88 9.02
C VAL A 174 -22.44 -10.41 9.44
N PHE A 175 -21.30 -9.83 9.79
CA PHE A 175 -21.21 -8.39 10.10
C PHE A 175 -21.56 -7.53 8.87
N ALA A 176 -21.11 -7.90 7.67
CA ALA A 176 -21.47 -7.23 6.42
C ALA A 176 -22.98 -7.21 6.20
N GLN A 177 -23.66 -8.35 6.38
CA GLN A 177 -25.12 -8.46 6.27
C GLN A 177 -25.84 -7.57 7.29
N GLN A 178 -25.39 -7.55 8.55
CA GLN A 178 -25.97 -6.71 9.60
C GLN A 178 -25.80 -5.21 9.31
N LYS A 179 -24.77 -4.83 8.56
CA LYS A 179 -24.48 -3.45 8.17
C LYS A 179 -25.04 -3.06 6.80
N GLY A 180 -25.76 -3.95 6.12
CA GLY A 180 -26.36 -3.67 4.82
C GLY A 180 -25.36 -3.62 3.66
N VAL A 181 -24.16 -4.22 3.80
CA VAL A 181 -23.20 -4.34 2.71
C VAL A 181 -23.69 -5.36 1.69
N GLU A 182 -23.57 -5.03 0.41
CA GLU A 182 -24.02 -5.91 -0.68
C GLU A 182 -23.25 -7.25 -0.68
N LEU A 183 -24.00 -8.33 -0.54
CA LEU A 183 -23.50 -9.69 -0.71
C LEU A 183 -23.95 -10.23 -2.06
N VAL A 184 -23.05 -10.87 -2.80
CA VAL A 184 -23.28 -11.43 -4.12
C VAL A 184 -23.12 -12.95 -4.12
N ASP A 185 -23.67 -13.61 -5.15
CA ASP A 185 -23.34 -15.01 -5.42
C ASP A 185 -21.83 -15.11 -5.76
N PRO A 186 -21.09 -16.09 -5.24
CA PRO A 186 -19.67 -16.27 -5.56
C PRO A 186 -19.35 -16.31 -7.06
N LYS A 187 -20.30 -16.68 -7.92
CA LYS A 187 -20.14 -16.61 -9.37
C LYS A 187 -19.89 -15.20 -9.91
N TYR A 188 -20.27 -14.16 -9.17
CA TYR A 188 -19.98 -12.77 -9.52
C TYR A 188 -18.48 -12.51 -9.74
N PHE A 189 -17.61 -13.19 -8.97
CA PHE A 189 -16.16 -13.05 -9.04
C PHE A 189 -15.50 -13.92 -10.13
N TYR A 190 -16.29 -14.80 -10.77
CA TYR A 190 -15.75 -15.66 -11.82
C TYR A 190 -15.36 -14.85 -13.05
N THR A 191 -14.12 -15.06 -13.52
CA THR A 191 -13.68 -14.65 -14.85
C THR A 191 -12.95 -15.81 -15.51
N GLU A 192 -13.19 -16.02 -16.80
CA GLU A 192 -12.55 -17.10 -17.56
C GLU A 192 -11.03 -16.97 -17.55
N GLU A 193 -10.49 -15.75 -17.64
CA GLU A 193 -9.07 -15.51 -17.60
C GLU A 193 -8.45 -16.01 -16.28
N ARG A 194 -9.06 -15.69 -15.11
CA ARG A 194 -8.55 -16.14 -13.80
C ARG A 194 -8.70 -17.63 -13.60
N TRP A 195 -9.76 -18.21 -14.14
CA TRP A 195 -9.94 -19.65 -14.12
C TRP A 195 -8.85 -20.38 -14.90
N GLN A 196 -8.55 -19.92 -16.12
CA GLN A 196 -7.44 -20.46 -16.94
C GLN A 196 -6.07 -20.30 -16.24
N GLN A 197 -5.85 -19.19 -15.56
CA GLN A 197 -4.63 -19.00 -14.77
C GLN A 197 -4.53 -20.05 -13.64
N LEU A 198 -5.62 -20.35 -12.95
CA LEU A 198 -5.64 -21.42 -11.94
C LEU A 198 -5.31 -22.79 -12.56
N GLN A 199 -5.93 -23.15 -13.70
CA GLN A 199 -5.68 -24.43 -14.37
C GLN A 199 -4.19 -24.57 -14.76
N LYS A 200 -3.61 -23.53 -15.35
CA LYS A 200 -2.18 -23.50 -15.67
C LYS A 200 -1.30 -23.65 -14.43
N ALA A 201 -1.63 -22.96 -13.34
CA ALA A 201 -0.87 -23.08 -12.09
C ALA A 201 -0.92 -24.50 -11.50
N LYS A 202 -2.10 -25.16 -11.53
CA LYS A 202 -2.26 -26.55 -11.10
C LYS A 202 -1.50 -27.54 -11.98
N GLU A 203 -1.49 -27.33 -13.29
CA GLU A 203 -0.76 -28.18 -14.23
C GLU A 203 0.75 -28.04 -14.03
N ALA A 204 1.25 -26.82 -13.84
CA ALA A 204 2.64 -26.58 -13.54
C ALA A 204 3.12 -27.23 -12.22
N GLU A 205 2.24 -27.33 -11.22
CA GLU A 205 2.56 -28.06 -9.99
C GLU A 205 2.70 -29.59 -10.20
N LYS A 206 1.88 -30.18 -11.10
CA LYS A 206 1.96 -31.61 -11.44
C LYS A 206 3.22 -31.94 -12.23
N ASN A 207 3.61 -31.04 -13.13
CA ASN A 207 4.73 -31.20 -14.05
C ASN A 207 5.76 -30.08 -13.81
N PRO A 208 6.48 -30.08 -12.67
CA PRO A 208 7.47 -29.04 -12.41
C PRO A 208 8.59 -29.11 -13.47
N PRO A 209 9.06 -27.97 -14.02
CA PRO A 209 10.17 -27.97 -14.95
C PRO A 209 11.42 -28.59 -14.31
N PRO A 210 12.30 -29.18 -15.13
CA PRO A 210 13.54 -29.75 -14.66
C PRO A 210 14.33 -28.69 -13.88
N LYS A 211 14.85 -29.07 -12.70
CA LYS A 211 15.70 -28.18 -11.90
C LYS A 211 16.94 -27.83 -12.72
N ARG A 212 17.12 -26.56 -13.08
CA ARG A 212 18.39 -26.09 -13.67
C ARG A 212 19.53 -26.44 -12.73
N SER A 213 20.60 -27.03 -13.27
CA SER A 213 21.78 -27.39 -12.49
C SER A 213 22.45 -26.12 -11.94
N LYS A 214 23.09 -26.22 -10.77
CA LYS A 214 23.85 -25.11 -10.17
C LYS A 214 24.97 -24.57 -11.07
N LEU A 215 25.39 -25.34 -12.07
CA LEU A 215 26.48 -25.01 -13.01
C LEU A 215 26.07 -24.02 -14.10
N GLU A 216 24.75 -23.75 -14.33
CA GLU A 216 24.27 -22.87 -15.39
C GLU A 216 23.85 -21.48 -14.90
N ARG A 217 24.17 -21.13 -13.67
CA ARG A 217 23.85 -19.79 -13.11
C ARG A 217 25.08 -18.91 -13.11
N PRO A 218 24.93 -17.65 -13.60
CA PRO A 218 25.92 -16.62 -13.33
C PRO A 218 26.00 -16.35 -11.83
N GLU A 219 27.19 -16.15 -11.27
CA GLU A 219 27.43 -15.86 -9.85
C GLU A 219 26.70 -14.58 -9.32
N SER A 220 26.14 -13.76 -10.22
CA SER A 220 25.43 -12.52 -9.90
C SER A 220 23.94 -12.70 -9.57
N GLU A 221 23.34 -13.88 -9.78
CA GLU A 221 21.92 -14.13 -9.48
C GLU A 221 21.74 -14.75 -8.09
N ALA A 222 21.03 -14.03 -7.21
CA ALA A 222 20.58 -14.58 -5.94
C ALA A 222 19.78 -15.89 -6.16
N PRO A 223 19.97 -16.94 -5.32
CA PRO A 223 19.28 -18.21 -5.50
C PRO A 223 17.75 -18.00 -5.40
N PRO A 224 16.95 -18.44 -6.38
CA PRO A 224 15.51 -18.40 -6.24
C PRO A 224 15.09 -19.30 -5.10
N LEU A 225 14.16 -18.83 -4.28
CA LEU A 225 13.55 -19.62 -3.23
C LEU A 225 12.92 -20.88 -3.83
N LYS A 226 13.07 -22.01 -3.14
CA LYS A 226 12.45 -23.28 -3.56
C LYS A 226 10.94 -23.06 -3.67
N GLY A 227 10.41 -23.13 -4.90
CA GLY A 227 9.00 -22.94 -5.22
C GLY A 227 8.63 -21.68 -6.03
N ALA A 228 9.55 -20.73 -6.25
CA ALA A 228 9.26 -19.44 -6.90
C ALA A 228 9.26 -19.48 -8.44
N THR A 229 9.81 -20.49 -9.09
CA THR A 229 10.17 -20.46 -10.53
C THR A 229 9.02 -20.66 -11.53
N LEU A 230 7.80 -20.98 -11.11
CA LEU A 230 6.66 -21.22 -12.02
C LEU A 230 5.44 -20.31 -11.77
N LEU A 231 5.45 -19.57 -10.66
CA LEU A 231 4.33 -18.69 -10.30
C LEU A 231 4.53 -17.24 -10.82
N ASP A 232 5.70 -16.90 -11.35
CA ASP A 232 6.03 -15.51 -11.74
C ASP A 232 5.29 -15.01 -12.98
N GLU A 233 4.83 -15.89 -13.86
CA GLU A 233 4.15 -15.47 -15.10
C GLU A 233 2.74 -14.90 -14.90
N HIS A 234 2.15 -15.03 -13.70
CA HIS A 234 0.73 -14.70 -13.46
C HIS A 234 0.47 -13.88 -12.18
N LYS A 235 1.49 -13.25 -11.62
CA LYS A 235 1.31 -12.32 -10.49
C LYS A 235 0.78 -10.98 -10.99
N PHE A 236 -0.53 -10.87 -11.12
CA PHE A 236 -1.23 -9.60 -11.30
C PHE A 236 -1.81 -9.19 -9.95
N GLY A 237 -1.36 -8.04 -9.50
CA GLY A 237 -1.41 -7.65 -8.10
C GLY A 237 -2.69 -6.95 -7.67
N THR A 238 -2.78 -6.81 -6.43
CA THR A 238 -3.53 -6.00 -5.50
C THR A 238 -3.84 -4.60 -6.03
N VAL A 239 -5.00 -4.03 -5.71
CA VAL A 239 -5.30 -2.61 -5.94
C VAL A 239 -5.14 -1.80 -4.66
N GLY A 240 -4.81 -0.52 -4.79
CA GLY A 240 -4.72 0.35 -3.63
C GLY A 240 -4.73 1.83 -3.97
N ALA A 241 -4.96 2.64 -2.93
CA ALA A 241 -4.99 4.09 -3.03
C ALA A 241 -4.43 4.72 -1.76
N VAL A 242 -3.72 5.83 -1.94
CA VAL A 242 -3.24 6.70 -0.86
C VAL A 242 -3.60 8.16 -1.17
N CYS A 243 -3.85 8.93 -0.15
CA CYS A 243 -4.45 10.23 -0.26
C CYS A 243 -3.91 11.22 0.76
N LEU A 244 -3.76 12.48 0.33
CA LEU A 244 -3.66 13.65 1.18
C LEU A 244 -4.84 14.57 0.85
N ASP A 245 -5.73 14.88 1.82
CA ASP A 245 -6.87 15.77 1.62
C ASP A 245 -6.53 17.24 1.87
N LYS A 246 -7.45 18.13 1.50
CA LYS A 246 -7.31 19.59 1.69
C LYS A 246 -7.23 20.02 3.16
N SER A 247 -7.59 19.14 4.09
CA SER A 247 -7.47 19.37 5.54
C SER A 247 -6.10 18.94 6.08
N GLY A 248 -5.27 18.28 5.25
CA GLY A 248 -3.95 17.77 5.61
C GLY A 248 -3.99 16.38 6.25
N ASN A 249 -5.10 15.64 6.08
CA ASN A 249 -5.18 14.27 6.55
C ASN A 249 -4.71 13.28 5.50
N LEU A 250 -4.07 12.22 5.96
CA LEU A 250 -3.62 11.09 5.16
C LEU A 250 -4.55 9.89 5.32
N GLY A 251 -4.72 9.12 4.26
CA GLY A 251 -5.47 7.88 4.27
C GLY A 251 -4.90 6.87 3.28
N ALA A 252 -5.01 5.60 3.61
CA ALA A 252 -4.58 4.49 2.75
C ALA A 252 -5.62 3.38 2.73
N GLY A 253 -5.71 2.68 1.61
CA GLY A 253 -6.49 1.45 1.49
C GLY A 253 -5.89 0.52 0.45
N THR A 254 -6.12 -0.78 0.66
CA THR A 254 -5.62 -1.86 -0.21
C THR A 254 -6.67 -2.96 -0.30
N SER A 255 -6.85 -3.56 -1.48
CA SER A 255 -7.79 -4.67 -1.71
C SER A 255 -7.22 -5.70 -2.68
N THR A 256 -7.48 -6.99 -2.43
CA THR A 256 -6.88 -8.08 -3.20
C THR A 256 -7.70 -9.37 -3.18
N GLY A 257 -7.49 -10.22 -4.21
CA GLY A 257 -7.83 -11.65 -4.20
C GLY A 257 -6.69 -12.55 -3.69
N GLY A 258 -5.53 -11.98 -3.33
CA GLY A 258 -4.34 -12.74 -2.92
C GLY A 258 -3.55 -13.29 -4.11
N THR A 259 -3.01 -14.50 -3.99
CA THR A 259 -2.22 -15.19 -5.02
C THR A 259 -2.99 -16.34 -5.66
N THR A 260 -2.82 -16.53 -6.98
CA THR A 260 -3.41 -17.66 -7.72
C THR A 260 -3.00 -18.98 -7.06
N ASN A 261 -3.96 -19.90 -6.94
CA ASN A 261 -3.75 -21.23 -6.38
C ASN A 261 -3.39 -21.23 -4.87
N LYS A 262 -3.69 -20.15 -4.14
CA LYS A 262 -3.50 -20.10 -2.67
C LYS A 262 -4.31 -21.18 -1.96
N ARG A 263 -3.81 -21.66 -0.82
CA ARG A 263 -4.39 -22.76 -0.04
C ARG A 263 -4.55 -22.38 1.42
N PHE A 264 -5.34 -23.16 2.15
CA PHE A 264 -5.43 -23.15 3.61
C PHE A 264 -5.83 -21.79 4.21
N GLY A 265 -6.61 -20.98 3.45
CA GLY A 265 -6.99 -19.64 3.89
C GLY A 265 -5.79 -18.66 3.94
N ARG A 266 -4.81 -18.81 3.01
CA ARG A 266 -3.65 -17.92 2.93
C ARG A 266 -4.09 -16.48 2.83
N VAL A 267 -3.58 -15.64 3.70
CA VAL A 267 -3.72 -14.18 3.72
C VAL A 267 -2.36 -13.55 3.43
N GLY A 268 -2.33 -12.56 2.52
CA GLY A 268 -1.15 -11.76 2.20
C GLY A 268 -1.02 -10.52 3.07
N ASP A 269 -0.20 -9.58 2.61
CA ASP A 269 0.07 -8.31 3.28
C ASP A 269 -1.11 -7.33 3.25
N SER A 270 -1.95 -7.38 2.22
CA SER A 270 -2.98 -6.36 1.94
C SER A 270 -3.92 -6.06 3.13
N PRO A 271 -4.44 -7.04 3.90
CA PRO A 271 -5.27 -6.75 5.06
C PRO A 271 -4.46 -6.53 6.35
N ILE A 272 -3.14 -6.63 6.32
CA ILE A 272 -2.29 -6.50 7.50
C ILE A 272 -1.83 -5.05 7.63
N ILE A 273 -2.38 -4.35 8.62
CA ILE A 273 -1.98 -2.97 8.94
C ILE A 273 -0.50 -2.93 9.32
N GLY A 274 0.24 -2.06 8.66
CA GLY A 274 1.69 -1.95 8.77
C GLY A 274 2.47 -2.77 7.74
N ALA A 275 1.89 -3.79 7.14
CA ALA A 275 2.52 -4.56 6.07
C ALA A 275 2.10 -4.08 4.68
N GLY A 276 0.82 -4.22 4.32
CA GLY A 276 0.28 -3.83 3.02
C GLY A 276 -0.37 -2.44 3.01
N THR A 277 -0.83 -1.95 4.16
CA THR A 277 -1.53 -0.68 4.31
C THR A 277 -1.09 0.02 5.58
N TYR A 278 -0.78 1.32 5.49
CA TYR A 278 -0.50 2.15 6.67
C TYR A 278 -0.78 3.63 6.36
N ALA A 279 -1.25 4.36 7.36
CA ALA A 279 -1.40 5.82 7.28
C ALA A 279 -1.14 6.49 8.64
N ASN A 280 -0.35 7.56 8.63
CA ASN A 280 -0.07 8.40 9.80
C ASN A 280 0.17 9.84 9.33
N ASN A 281 -0.63 10.79 9.84
CA ASN A 281 -0.52 12.21 9.49
C ASN A 281 0.85 12.83 9.83
N GLU A 282 1.61 12.23 10.74
CA GLU A 282 2.94 12.71 11.08
C GLU A 282 4.00 12.33 10.03
N THR A 283 3.72 11.33 9.19
CA THR A 283 4.66 10.75 8.23
C THR A 283 4.09 10.62 6.83
N CYS A 284 3.43 9.48 6.53
CA CYS A 284 2.94 9.14 5.21
C CYS A 284 1.75 8.17 5.22
N ALA A 285 1.11 8.04 4.06
CA ALA A 285 0.19 6.96 3.72
C ALA A 285 0.86 6.03 2.71
N VAL A 286 0.68 4.71 2.86
CA VAL A 286 1.32 3.67 2.05
C VAL A 286 0.33 2.58 1.69
N SER A 287 0.35 2.12 0.43
CA SER A 287 -0.34 0.91 -0.04
C SER A 287 0.62 0.07 -0.88
N CYS A 288 0.68 -1.23 -0.60
CA CYS A 288 1.65 -2.16 -1.16
C CYS A 288 1.00 -3.20 -2.09
N THR A 289 1.81 -3.76 -2.98
CA THR A 289 1.44 -4.85 -3.88
C THR A 289 2.66 -5.71 -4.20
N GLY A 290 2.54 -7.03 -4.12
CA GLY A 290 3.68 -7.92 -4.39
C GLY A 290 3.58 -9.27 -3.70
N ASP A 291 4.74 -9.86 -3.39
CA ASP A 291 4.87 -11.12 -2.66
C ASP A 291 4.57 -10.90 -1.17
N GLY A 292 3.32 -11.06 -0.78
CA GLY A 292 2.80 -10.70 0.55
C GLY A 292 3.61 -11.25 1.72
N GLU A 293 4.16 -12.45 1.59
CA GLU A 293 4.99 -13.12 2.60
C GLU A 293 6.26 -12.32 2.96
N TYR A 294 6.83 -11.61 1.97
CA TYR A 294 8.01 -10.75 2.20
C TYR A 294 7.61 -9.40 2.77
N PHE A 295 6.50 -8.84 2.28
CA PHE A 295 5.96 -7.57 2.77
C PHE A 295 5.51 -7.67 4.24
N ILE A 296 4.90 -8.80 4.64
CA ILE A 296 4.55 -9.07 6.05
C ILE A 296 5.82 -9.15 6.90
N ARG A 297 6.81 -9.96 6.49
CA ARG A 297 8.04 -10.21 7.27
C ARG A 297 8.89 -8.97 7.49
N THR A 298 8.82 -8.00 6.56
CA THR A 298 9.56 -6.73 6.63
C THR A 298 8.70 -5.56 7.08
N VAL A 299 7.40 -5.78 7.31
CA VAL A 299 6.43 -4.76 7.78
C VAL A 299 6.51 -3.50 6.91
N VAL A 300 6.48 -3.68 5.58
CA VAL A 300 6.88 -2.67 4.57
C VAL A 300 6.22 -1.32 4.79
N ALA A 301 4.89 -1.28 4.91
CA ALA A 301 4.18 -0.01 4.97
C ALA A 301 4.53 0.81 6.23
N HIS A 302 4.69 0.14 7.38
CA HIS A 302 5.11 0.81 8.62
C HIS A 302 6.60 1.13 8.64
N ASP A 303 7.47 0.29 8.05
CA ASP A 303 8.92 0.55 8.01
C ASP A 303 9.24 1.88 7.29
N ILE A 304 8.50 2.22 6.22
CA ILE A 304 8.61 3.52 5.54
C ILE A 304 8.29 4.66 6.50
N SER A 305 7.15 4.59 7.19
CA SER A 305 6.75 5.59 8.18
C SER A 305 7.76 5.70 9.32
N ALA A 306 8.26 4.58 9.83
CA ALA A 306 9.27 4.53 10.90
C ALA A 306 10.62 5.16 10.48
N GLN A 307 11.08 4.91 9.26
CA GLN A 307 12.30 5.53 8.73
C GLN A 307 12.16 7.06 8.59
N MET A 308 10.97 7.55 8.23
CA MET A 308 10.69 8.99 8.21
C MET A 308 10.66 9.56 9.64
N GLN A 309 9.93 8.92 10.55
CA GLN A 309 9.68 9.40 11.91
C GLN A 309 10.93 9.36 12.79
N TYR A 310 11.66 8.25 12.77
CA TYR A 310 12.79 8.00 13.65
C TYR A 310 14.14 8.21 12.97
N GLY A 311 14.20 8.03 11.65
CA GLY A 311 15.42 8.15 10.85
C GLY A 311 15.56 9.48 10.11
N GLY A 312 14.56 10.35 10.11
CA GLY A 312 14.57 11.65 9.42
C GLY A 312 14.72 11.54 7.90
N ARG A 313 14.44 10.37 7.31
CA ARG A 313 14.53 10.15 5.86
C ARG A 313 13.40 10.84 5.11
N SER A 314 13.66 11.26 3.88
CA SER A 314 12.60 11.66 2.96
C SER A 314 11.74 10.46 2.58
N LEU A 315 10.50 10.71 2.11
CA LEU A 315 9.58 9.68 1.67
C LEU A 315 10.20 8.75 0.60
N SER A 316 10.83 9.32 -0.44
CA SER A 316 11.47 8.52 -1.51
C SER A 316 12.59 7.64 -0.97
N GLN A 317 13.49 8.20 -0.14
CA GLN A 317 14.58 7.43 0.46
C GLN A 317 14.08 6.27 1.33
N ALA A 318 13.03 6.51 2.13
CA ALA A 318 12.43 5.48 2.97
C ALA A 318 11.76 4.39 2.12
N ALA A 319 10.99 4.77 1.10
CA ALA A 319 10.30 3.85 0.21
C ALA A 319 11.26 2.95 -0.59
N GLU A 320 12.29 3.54 -1.20
CA GLU A 320 13.32 2.82 -1.96
C GLU A 320 14.12 1.88 -1.06
N SER A 321 14.61 2.36 0.08
CA SER A 321 15.36 1.54 1.04
C SER A 321 14.56 0.37 1.57
N THR A 322 13.25 0.55 1.82
CA THR A 322 12.37 -0.53 2.27
C THR A 322 12.16 -1.57 1.17
N LEU A 323 11.96 -1.14 -0.09
CA LEU A 323 11.82 -2.07 -1.20
C LEU A 323 13.13 -2.84 -1.47
N GLU A 324 14.30 -2.22 -1.28
CA GLU A 324 15.59 -2.92 -1.33
C GLU A 324 15.72 -4.00 -0.25
N LYS A 325 15.20 -3.78 0.98
CA LYS A 325 15.13 -4.83 2.01
C LYS A 325 14.31 -6.02 1.55
N VAL A 326 13.15 -5.77 0.93
CA VAL A 326 12.30 -6.83 0.34
C VAL A 326 13.09 -7.60 -0.73
N ALA A 327 13.76 -6.89 -1.65
CA ALA A 327 14.55 -7.51 -2.72
C ALA A 327 15.71 -8.36 -2.18
N LYS A 328 16.44 -7.90 -1.15
CA LYS A 328 17.55 -8.63 -0.51
C LYS A 328 17.14 -10.00 0.06
N ILE A 329 15.89 -10.15 0.48
CA ILE A 329 15.39 -11.44 0.98
C ILE A 329 14.64 -12.25 -0.10
N GLY A 330 14.65 -11.76 -1.36
CA GLY A 330 14.10 -12.45 -2.52
C GLY A 330 12.65 -12.11 -2.87
N GLY A 331 12.06 -11.06 -2.27
CA GLY A 331 10.71 -10.62 -2.56
C GLY A 331 10.63 -9.66 -3.73
N THR A 332 9.48 -9.69 -4.44
CA THR A 332 9.18 -8.78 -5.54
C THR A 332 7.85 -8.07 -5.34
N GLY A 333 7.74 -6.85 -5.87
CA GLY A 333 6.53 -6.06 -5.80
C GLY A 333 6.79 -4.57 -5.98
N GLY A 334 5.90 -3.77 -5.45
CA GLY A 334 5.97 -2.32 -5.46
C GLY A 334 5.03 -1.72 -4.41
N LEU A 335 5.04 -0.41 -4.33
CA LEU A 335 4.18 0.32 -3.42
C LEU A 335 3.91 1.72 -3.96
N ILE A 336 2.88 2.33 -3.46
CA ILE A 336 2.62 3.76 -3.59
C ILE A 336 2.62 4.39 -2.21
N CYS A 337 3.13 5.60 -2.10
CA CYS A 337 3.09 6.37 -0.87
C CYS A 337 2.99 7.87 -1.13
N ILE A 338 2.40 8.60 -0.16
CA ILE A 338 2.27 10.06 -0.17
C ILE A 338 2.51 10.59 1.24
N ASP A 339 3.21 11.74 1.37
CA ASP A 339 3.43 12.40 2.65
C ASP A 339 2.49 13.61 2.88
N ARG A 340 2.56 14.18 4.07
CA ARG A 340 1.77 15.36 4.46
C ARG A 340 2.08 16.63 3.68
N HIS A 341 3.16 16.65 2.89
CA HIS A 341 3.58 17.76 2.05
C HIS A 341 3.13 17.59 0.60
N GLY A 342 2.49 16.44 0.26
CA GLY A 342 2.07 16.10 -1.08
C GLY A 342 3.17 15.49 -1.95
N ASN A 343 4.36 15.20 -1.38
CA ASN A 343 5.35 14.40 -2.09
C ASN A 343 4.86 12.96 -2.17
N PHE A 344 5.06 12.29 -3.30
CA PHE A 344 4.71 10.89 -3.47
C PHE A 344 5.84 10.10 -4.12
N ALA A 345 5.84 8.78 -3.90
CA ALA A 345 6.76 7.84 -4.55
C ALA A 345 6.02 6.55 -4.91
N MET A 346 6.46 5.90 -5.99
CA MET A 346 5.86 4.68 -6.53
C MET A 346 6.95 3.67 -6.95
N PRO A 347 7.88 3.29 -6.05
CA PRO A 347 8.95 2.36 -6.40
C PRO A 347 8.42 0.93 -6.57
N PHE A 348 9.04 0.18 -7.50
CA PHE A 348 8.78 -1.24 -7.73
C PHE A 348 10.02 -1.94 -8.28
N ASN A 349 10.14 -3.26 -8.02
CA ASN A 349 11.25 -4.10 -8.51
C ASN A 349 10.81 -5.22 -9.47
N THR A 350 9.55 -5.19 -9.93
CA THR A 350 8.97 -6.05 -10.98
C THR A 350 9.19 -5.47 -12.38
N SER A 351 8.79 -6.17 -13.45
CA SER A 351 8.88 -5.63 -14.83
C SER A 351 7.91 -4.49 -15.12
N GLY A 352 6.79 -4.38 -14.36
CA GLY A 352 5.83 -3.29 -14.46
C GLY A 352 4.98 -3.15 -13.20
N MET A 353 4.31 -2.00 -13.10
CA MET A 353 3.31 -1.71 -12.08
C MET A 353 2.25 -0.78 -12.67
N TYR A 354 0.99 -1.19 -12.63
CA TYR A 354 -0.15 -0.32 -12.93
C TYR A 354 -0.24 0.74 -11.83
N ARG A 355 -0.07 2.02 -12.17
CA ARG A 355 -0.02 3.10 -11.20
C ARG A 355 -0.41 4.43 -11.81
N GLY A 356 -0.85 5.35 -10.98
CA GLY A 356 -1.16 6.69 -11.41
C GLY A 356 -1.36 7.66 -10.26
N TRP A 357 -1.37 8.94 -10.60
CA TRP A 357 -1.62 10.03 -9.65
C TRP A 357 -2.41 11.16 -10.29
N ILE A 358 -3.02 11.95 -9.46
CA ILE A 358 -3.71 13.18 -9.82
C ILE A 358 -3.49 14.20 -8.70
N GLY A 359 -3.14 15.43 -9.09
CA GLY A 359 -2.86 16.54 -8.19
C GLY A 359 -3.83 17.68 -8.32
N PRO A 360 -3.50 18.87 -7.77
CA PRO A 360 -4.34 20.06 -7.84
C PRO A 360 -4.59 20.59 -9.26
N ASP A 361 -3.77 20.18 -10.23
CA ASP A 361 -3.92 20.49 -11.67
C ASP A 361 -5.06 19.71 -12.34
N ALA A 362 -5.66 18.73 -11.66
CA ALA A 362 -6.72 17.86 -12.17
C ALA A 362 -6.29 16.96 -13.35
N GLU A 363 -5.00 16.87 -13.64
CA GLU A 363 -4.47 16.02 -14.70
C GLU A 363 -4.17 14.61 -14.17
N ALA A 364 -4.82 13.60 -14.76
CA ALA A 364 -4.59 12.20 -14.40
C ALA A 364 -3.38 11.63 -15.16
N HIS A 365 -2.37 11.20 -14.42
CA HIS A 365 -1.18 10.56 -14.97
C HIS A 365 -1.22 9.05 -14.71
N VAL A 366 -1.07 8.24 -15.77
CA VAL A 366 -1.11 6.77 -15.67
C VAL A 366 0.14 6.16 -16.29
N LEU A 367 0.81 5.31 -15.53
CA LEU A 367 2.00 4.55 -15.92
C LEU A 367 1.77 3.04 -15.74
N ILE A 368 2.40 2.23 -16.57
CA ILE A 368 2.31 0.76 -16.53
C ILE A 368 3.69 0.13 -16.48
N TYR A 369 4.56 0.50 -17.40
CA TYR A 369 5.86 -0.12 -17.58
C TYR A 369 6.96 0.56 -16.77
N ARG A 370 8.11 -0.09 -16.72
CA ARG A 370 9.37 0.52 -16.34
C ARG A 370 9.89 1.25 -17.59
N ASP A 371 10.07 2.54 -17.49
CA ASP A 371 10.65 3.38 -18.55
C ASP A 371 12.16 3.22 -18.58
#